data_bd7043ae9ebdd7be4a04ddf6e047bfe3
#
_entry.id   bd7043ae9ebdd7be4a04ddf6e047bfe3
#
_cell.length_a   1.000
_cell.length_b   1.000
_cell.length_c   1.000
_cell.angle_alpha   90.00
_cell.angle_beta   90.00
_cell.angle_gamma   90.00
#
_symmetry.space_group_name_H-M   'P 1'
#
loop_
_entity.id
_entity.type
_entity.pdbx_description
1 polymer ?
#
loop_
_entity_poly.entity_id
_entity_poly.type
_entity_poly.pdbx_seq_one_letter_code
_entity_poly.pdbx_strand_id
1 'polypeptide(L)'
;MELLKAEKPVIVSMGAYAASGGYYISAPADAIVADRLTLTGSIGVFGMLLDAGDAMERKLGVTVDAVKSNRSADLSIFRGLTPTERAMMLKSVDRVYETFTNLVAEGRNLPVEEVLDIAGGRVWSGVDALEIGLIDSYGGLKSAIAVAVDKAGLGEEYFIEEVREAPQGLAAI
;
A
#
# COMPACT_ATOMS: atom_id res chain seq x y z
N MET A 1 -9.17 2.79 -8.86
CA MET A 1 -9.75 1.45 -8.84
C MET A 1 -11.26 1.50 -9.01
N GLU A 2 -12.02 2.16 -8.14
CA GLU A 2 -13.48 2.23 -8.18
C GLU A 2 -14.07 2.71 -9.51
N LEU A 3 -13.53 3.78 -10.10
CA LEU A 3 -13.97 4.27 -11.41
C LEU A 3 -13.83 3.23 -12.53
N LEU A 4 -12.78 2.42 -12.47
CA LEU A 4 -12.58 1.34 -13.45
C LEU A 4 -13.56 0.18 -13.21
N LYS A 5 -13.78 -0.18 -11.94
CA LYS A 5 -14.72 -1.24 -11.56
C LYS A 5 -16.17 -0.90 -11.95
N ALA A 6 -16.54 0.37 -11.98
CA ALA A 6 -17.87 0.79 -12.42
C ALA A 6 -18.13 0.50 -13.90
N GLU A 7 -17.08 0.34 -14.71
CA GLU A 7 -17.19 0.12 -16.15
C GLU A 7 -16.83 -1.31 -16.58
N LYS A 8 -15.87 -1.94 -15.90
CA LYS A 8 -15.35 -3.27 -16.27
C LYS A 8 -14.74 -3.99 -15.09
N PRO A 9 -14.68 -5.34 -15.09
CA PRO A 9 -13.99 -6.10 -14.06
C PRO A 9 -12.49 -5.73 -14.00
N VAL A 10 -11.98 -5.57 -12.78
CA VAL A 10 -10.57 -5.27 -12.52
C VAL A 10 -9.94 -6.42 -11.76
N ILE A 11 -9.00 -7.09 -12.39
CA ILE A 11 -8.29 -8.24 -11.83
C ILE A 11 -6.85 -7.83 -11.53
N VAL A 12 -6.39 -8.11 -10.33
CA VAL A 12 -5.00 -7.89 -9.93
C VAL A 12 -4.23 -9.19 -10.04
N SER A 13 -3.09 -9.14 -10.75
CA SER A 13 -2.09 -10.19 -10.73
C SER A 13 -0.90 -9.72 -9.92
N MET A 14 -0.67 -10.33 -8.77
CA MET A 14 0.46 -10.00 -7.91
C MET A 14 1.74 -10.69 -8.37
N GLY A 15 2.85 -9.98 -8.35
CA GLY A 15 4.18 -10.54 -8.54
C GLY A 15 4.75 -11.13 -7.25
N ALA A 16 6.08 -11.12 -7.10
CA ALA A 16 6.74 -11.64 -5.90
C ALA A 16 6.36 -10.85 -4.63
N TYR A 17 6.11 -9.54 -4.77
CA TYR A 17 5.76 -8.64 -3.67
C TYR A 17 4.58 -7.76 -4.06
N ALA A 18 3.54 -7.76 -3.24
CA ALA A 18 2.42 -6.83 -3.34
C ALA A 18 1.87 -6.55 -1.93
N ALA A 19 2.66 -5.87 -1.11
CA ALA A 19 2.40 -5.62 0.29
C ALA A 19 2.25 -4.12 0.59
N SER A 20 1.68 -3.76 1.74
CA SER A 20 1.46 -2.38 2.18
C SER A 20 0.72 -1.56 1.12
N GLY A 21 1.32 -0.50 0.56
CA GLY A 21 0.72 0.27 -0.53
C GLY A 21 0.35 -0.55 -1.76
N GLY A 22 1.12 -1.60 -2.09
CA GLY A 22 0.78 -2.54 -3.16
C GLY A 22 -0.49 -3.33 -2.86
N TYR A 23 -0.67 -3.76 -1.61
CA TYR A 23 -1.92 -4.39 -1.19
C TYR A 23 -3.07 -3.38 -1.08
N TYR A 24 -2.80 -2.17 -0.59
CA TYR A 24 -3.78 -1.09 -0.49
C TYR A 24 -4.49 -0.82 -1.82
N ILE A 25 -3.74 -0.69 -2.92
CA ILE A 25 -4.33 -0.46 -4.24
C ILE A 25 -4.98 -1.71 -4.83
N SER A 26 -4.61 -2.90 -4.36
CA SER A 26 -5.12 -4.19 -4.86
C SER A 26 -6.41 -4.62 -4.17
N ALA A 27 -6.55 -4.35 -2.88
CA ALA A 27 -7.64 -4.85 -2.06
C ALA A 27 -9.06 -4.61 -2.62
N PRO A 28 -9.36 -3.47 -3.27
CA PRO A 28 -10.67 -3.23 -3.85
C PRO A 28 -10.91 -3.92 -5.20
N ALA A 29 -9.98 -4.70 -5.75
CA ALA A 29 -10.17 -5.37 -7.04
C ALA A 29 -11.30 -6.42 -7.00
N ASP A 30 -11.85 -6.77 -8.16
CA ASP A 30 -12.89 -7.81 -8.28
C ASP A 30 -12.34 -9.21 -8.11
N ALA A 31 -11.05 -9.41 -8.36
CA ALA A 31 -10.30 -10.58 -7.94
C ALA A 31 -8.80 -10.27 -7.87
N ILE A 32 -8.13 -10.99 -6.97
CA ILE A 32 -6.69 -10.92 -6.74
C ILE A 32 -6.11 -12.31 -6.94
N VAL A 33 -5.17 -12.42 -7.86
CA VAL A 33 -4.44 -13.65 -8.17
C VAL A 33 -2.98 -13.48 -7.77
N ALA A 34 -2.45 -14.41 -6.99
CA ALA A 34 -1.06 -14.37 -6.52
C ALA A 34 -0.41 -15.76 -6.56
N ASP A 35 0.91 -15.79 -6.64
CA ASP A 35 1.66 -17.04 -6.45
C ASP A 35 1.67 -17.44 -4.97
N ARG A 36 1.86 -18.72 -4.70
CA ARG A 36 1.93 -19.26 -3.32
C ARG A 36 3.01 -18.63 -2.47
N LEU A 37 4.10 -18.18 -3.11
CA LEU A 37 5.26 -17.55 -2.49
C LEU A 37 5.21 -16.02 -2.53
N THR A 38 4.18 -15.43 -3.13
CA THR A 38 3.98 -13.97 -3.10
C THR A 38 3.95 -13.48 -1.66
N LEU A 39 4.69 -12.43 -1.36
CA LEU A 39 4.59 -11.73 -0.08
C LEU A 39 3.60 -10.57 -0.22
N THR A 40 2.55 -10.60 0.61
CA THR A 40 1.44 -9.65 0.55
C THR A 40 0.97 -9.23 1.94
N GLY A 41 -0.18 -8.57 2.03
CA GLY A 41 -0.69 -8.03 3.28
C GLY A 41 0.10 -6.79 3.70
N SER A 42 0.82 -6.86 4.82
CA SER A 42 1.46 -5.71 5.47
C SER A 42 0.48 -4.54 5.65
N ILE A 43 -0.73 -4.89 6.12
CA ILE A 43 -1.80 -3.93 6.38
C ILE A 43 -1.42 -3.18 7.65
N GLY A 44 -0.74 -2.06 7.46
CA GLY A 44 -0.18 -1.30 8.57
C GLY A 44 0.42 0.01 8.09
N VAL A 45 0.70 0.89 9.05
CA VAL A 45 1.27 2.21 8.80
C VAL A 45 2.38 2.44 9.81
N PHE A 46 3.51 2.89 9.33
CA PHE A 46 4.58 3.39 10.20
C PHE A 46 5.21 4.64 9.59
N GLY A 47 5.77 5.47 10.45
CA GLY A 47 6.57 6.62 10.04
C GLY A 47 7.93 6.57 10.71
N MET A 48 8.99 6.89 10.01
CA MET A 48 10.33 7.06 10.55
C MET A 48 10.73 8.52 10.46
N LEU A 49 11.09 9.09 11.59
CA LEU A 49 11.57 10.46 11.69
C LEU A 49 12.99 10.44 12.22
N LEU A 50 13.88 11.13 11.53
CA LEU A 50 15.26 11.28 11.92
C LEU A 50 15.42 12.52 12.80
N ASP A 51 16.08 12.38 13.95
CA ASP A 51 16.56 13.49 14.76
C ASP A 51 18.08 13.40 14.82
N ALA A 52 18.75 14.30 14.14
CA ALA A 52 20.20 14.38 14.07
C ALA A 52 20.77 15.56 14.88
N GLY A 53 19.93 16.35 15.58
CA GLY A 53 20.33 17.56 16.29
C GLY A 53 21.48 17.32 17.27
N ASP A 54 21.27 16.42 18.22
CA ASP A 54 22.26 16.04 19.22
C ASP A 54 23.57 15.51 18.61
N ALA A 55 23.45 14.74 17.51
CA ALA A 55 24.63 14.20 16.85
C ALA A 55 25.45 15.27 16.14
N MET A 56 24.78 16.22 15.50
CA MET A 56 25.42 17.37 14.83
C MET A 56 26.14 18.24 15.84
N GLU A 57 25.49 18.57 16.95
CA GLU A 57 26.11 19.40 17.99
C GLU A 57 27.30 18.69 18.66
N ARG A 58 27.12 17.47 19.17
CA ARG A 58 28.14 16.76 19.95
C ARG A 58 29.30 16.22 19.12
N LYS A 59 29.04 15.81 17.87
CA LYS A 59 30.06 15.17 17.02
C LYS A 59 30.75 16.13 16.06
N LEU A 60 30.01 17.13 15.57
CA LEU A 60 30.50 18.05 14.56
C LEU A 60 30.62 19.50 15.06
N GLY A 61 30.14 19.80 16.27
CA GLY A 61 30.11 21.16 16.79
C GLY A 61 29.21 22.11 16.00
N VAL A 62 28.26 21.58 15.24
CA VAL A 62 27.33 22.35 14.40
C VAL A 62 26.04 22.54 15.15
N THR A 63 25.69 23.80 15.43
CA THR A 63 24.40 24.20 15.97
C THR A 63 23.51 24.76 14.87
N VAL A 64 22.21 24.49 14.98
CA VAL A 64 21.21 24.99 14.00
C VAL A 64 20.30 26.00 14.70
N ASP A 65 20.22 27.19 14.14
CA ASP A 65 19.30 28.22 14.57
C ASP A 65 18.12 28.30 13.61
N ALA A 66 16.89 28.42 14.12
CA ALA A 66 15.68 28.37 13.32
C ALA A 66 14.83 29.62 13.51
N VAL A 67 14.57 30.31 12.42
CA VAL A 67 13.56 31.40 12.38
C VAL A 67 12.31 30.86 11.70
N LYS A 68 11.18 30.98 12.37
CA LYS A 68 9.91 30.40 11.92
C LYS A 68 8.73 31.34 12.10
N SER A 69 7.76 31.27 11.20
CA SER A 69 6.56 32.10 11.21
C SER A 69 5.53 31.65 12.26
N ASN A 70 5.54 30.40 12.66
CA ASN A 70 4.68 29.84 13.69
C ASN A 70 5.30 28.59 14.36
N ARG A 71 4.63 28.06 15.39
CA ARG A 71 5.17 26.95 16.20
C ARG A 71 5.43 25.65 15.44
N SER A 72 4.71 25.41 14.35
CA SER A 72 4.78 24.14 13.59
C SER A 72 5.33 24.33 12.18
N ALA A 73 6.01 25.44 11.92
CA ALA A 73 6.55 25.75 10.58
C ALA A 73 7.93 25.13 10.30
N ASP A 74 8.51 24.37 11.25
CA ASP A 74 9.88 23.90 11.19
C ASP A 74 10.04 22.40 11.49
N LEU A 75 9.25 21.53 10.89
CA LEU A 75 9.59 20.12 10.93
C LEU A 75 10.99 19.93 10.35
N SER A 76 11.94 19.56 11.21
CA SER A 76 13.36 19.50 10.87
C SER A 76 14.00 18.24 11.43
N ILE A 77 14.99 17.73 10.69
CA ILE A 77 15.83 16.62 11.17
C ILE A 77 16.84 17.05 12.24
N PHE A 78 16.94 18.35 12.52
CA PHE A 78 17.91 18.89 13.49
C PHE A 78 17.32 19.10 14.89
N ARG A 79 16.10 18.67 15.11
CA ARG A 79 15.46 18.66 16.44
C ARG A 79 14.42 17.58 16.55
N GLY A 80 14.19 17.09 17.74
CA GLY A 80 13.09 16.19 18.05
C GLY A 80 11.72 16.83 17.90
N LEU A 81 10.70 16.01 17.76
CA LEU A 81 9.30 16.47 17.72
C LEU A 81 8.88 17.03 19.07
N THR A 82 8.16 18.13 19.03
CA THR A 82 7.40 18.61 20.18
C THR A 82 6.26 17.62 20.52
N PRO A 83 5.75 17.62 21.77
CA PRO A 83 4.61 16.79 22.15
C PRO A 83 3.39 16.99 21.24
N THR A 84 3.14 18.21 20.80
CA THR A 84 2.03 18.54 19.88
C THR A 84 2.26 17.93 18.48
N GLU A 85 3.45 18.08 17.94
CA GLU A 85 3.81 17.51 16.64
C GLU A 85 3.74 15.98 16.68
N ARG A 86 4.23 15.37 17.76
CA ARG A 86 4.12 13.92 17.96
C ARG A 86 2.65 13.47 18.00
N ALA A 87 1.80 14.18 18.73
CA ALA A 87 0.38 13.85 18.79
C ALA A 87 -0.31 14.00 17.42
N MET A 88 0.05 15.01 16.63
CA MET A 88 -0.46 15.19 15.27
C MET A 88 0.00 14.05 14.33
N MET A 89 1.26 13.63 14.42
CA MET A 89 1.80 12.52 13.64
C MET A 89 1.10 11.21 13.99
N LEU A 90 0.93 10.89 15.28
CA LEU A 90 0.22 9.69 15.71
C LEU A 90 -1.22 9.69 15.20
N LYS A 91 -1.94 10.81 15.33
CA LYS A 91 -3.29 10.93 14.79
C LYS A 91 -3.34 10.72 13.26
N SER A 92 -2.31 11.14 12.53
CA SER A 92 -2.22 10.90 11.09
C SER A 92 -2.01 9.43 10.78
N VAL A 93 -1.13 8.75 11.53
CA VAL A 93 -0.90 7.30 11.40
C VAL A 93 -2.18 6.52 11.68
N ASP A 94 -2.88 6.84 12.79
CA ASP A 94 -4.14 6.18 13.16
C ASP A 94 -5.19 6.34 12.05
N ARG A 95 -5.34 7.55 11.51
CA ARG A 95 -6.29 7.80 10.42
C ARG A 95 -5.97 6.99 9.17
N VAL A 96 -4.71 6.93 8.77
CA VAL A 96 -4.30 6.15 7.58
C VAL A 96 -4.50 4.65 7.83
N TYR A 97 -4.22 4.18 9.05
CA TYR A 97 -4.45 2.79 9.43
C TYR A 97 -5.94 2.43 9.39
N GLU A 98 -6.80 3.26 9.95
CA GLU A 98 -8.25 3.10 9.90
C GLU A 98 -8.77 3.10 8.45
N THR A 99 -8.28 4.03 7.63
CA THR A 99 -8.62 4.07 6.20
C THR A 99 -8.21 2.78 5.49
N PHE A 100 -7.02 2.26 5.77
CA PHE A 100 -6.50 1.05 5.14
C PHE A 100 -7.30 -0.19 5.56
N THR A 101 -7.55 -0.36 6.86
CA THR A 101 -8.30 -1.52 7.37
C THR A 101 -9.74 -1.53 6.87
N ASN A 102 -10.42 -0.38 6.81
CA ASN A 102 -11.75 -0.26 6.25
C ASN A 102 -11.78 -0.57 4.75
N LEU A 103 -10.81 -0.06 3.99
CA LEU A 103 -10.70 -0.34 2.55
C LEU A 103 -10.51 -1.85 2.29
N VAL A 104 -9.72 -2.53 3.11
CA VAL A 104 -9.55 -3.99 3.02
C VAL A 104 -10.84 -4.70 3.40
N ALA A 105 -11.50 -4.30 4.48
CA ALA A 105 -12.76 -4.88 4.91
C ALA A 105 -13.83 -4.82 3.80
N GLU A 106 -14.00 -3.65 3.20
CA GLU A 106 -14.92 -3.44 2.08
C GLU A 106 -14.50 -4.21 0.82
N GLY A 107 -13.24 -4.10 0.43
CA GLY A 107 -12.73 -4.71 -0.81
C GLY A 107 -12.67 -6.23 -0.76
N ARG A 108 -12.49 -6.82 0.42
CA ARG A 108 -12.42 -8.28 0.62
C ARG A 108 -13.70 -8.88 1.23
N ASN A 109 -14.70 -8.05 1.50
CA ASN A 109 -15.94 -8.44 2.16
C ASN A 109 -15.70 -9.19 3.49
N LEU A 110 -14.77 -8.66 4.29
CA LEU A 110 -14.40 -9.18 5.61
C LEU A 110 -14.91 -8.22 6.70
N PRO A 111 -15.32 -8.73 7.87
CA PRO A 111 -15.55 -7.90 9.04
C PRO A 111 -14.29 -7.11 9.42
N VAL A 112 -14.45 -5.87 9.85
CA VAL A 112 -13.29 -4.99 10.21
C VAL A 112 -12.48 -5.63 11.35
N GLU A 113 -13.14 -6.29 12.29
CA GLU A 113 -12.52 -7.01 13.41
C GLU A 113 -11.57 -8.10 12.92
N GLU A 114 -11.99 -8.90 11.93
CA GLU A 114 -11.15 -9.94 11.32
C GLU A 114 -9.94 -9.32 10.59
N VAL A 115 -10.16 -8.19 9.90
CA VAL A 115 -9.06 -7.46 9.26
C VAL A 115 -8.07 -6.95 10.30
N LEU A 116 -8.53 -6.43 11.44
CA LEU A 116 -7.66 -5.97 12.53
C LEU A 116 -6.80 -7.11 13.11
N ASP A 117 -7.35 -8.32 13.21
CA ASP A 117 -6.64 -9.50 13.71
C ASP A 117 -5.49 -9.94 12.79
N ILE A 118 -5.62 -9.73 11.49
CA ILE A 118 -4.60 -10.09 10.48
C ILE A 118 -3.73 -8.92 10.03
N ALA A 119 -4.04 -7.69 10.45
CA ALA A 119 -3.33 -6.46 10.14
C ALA A 119 -2.10 -6.22 11.04
N GLY A 120 -1.86 -4.99 11.46
CA GLY A 120 -0.71 -4.62 12.30
C GLY A 120 0.63 -4.68 11.58
N GLY A 121 0.61 -4.53 10.24
CA GLY A 121 1.81 -4.59 9.41
C GLY A 121 2.34 -6.00 9.15
N ARG A 122 1.59 -7.03 9.51
CA ARG A 122 1.98 -8.43 9.31
C ARG A 122 2.02 -8.77 7.82
N VAL A 123 3.10 -9.42 7.41
CA VAL A 123 3.30 -9.92 6.04
C VAL A 123 2.85 -11.37 5.98
N TRP A 124 2.14 -11.72 4.92
CA TRP A 124 1.61 -13.04 4.68
C TRP A 124 2.17 -13.63 3.41
N SER A 125 2.35 -14.95 3.38
CA SER A 125 2.61 -15.67 2.14
C SER A 125 1.31 -15.75 1.31
N GLY A 126 1.42 -16.03 -0.01
CA GLY A 126 0.24 -16.26 -0.82
C GLY A 126 -0.59 -17.44 -0.33
N VAL A 127 0.04 -18.45 0.32
CA VAL A 127 -0.69 -19.58 0.93
C VAL A 127 -1.58 -19.07 2.06
N ASP A 128 -0.99 -18.39 3.04
CA ASP A 128 -1.73 -17.87 4.18
C ASP A 128 -2.75 -16.80 3.74
N ALA A 129 -2.40 -15.97 2.77
CA ALA A 129 -3.26 -14.91 2.25
C ALA A 129 -4.55 -15.44 1.61
N LEU A 130 -4.52 -16.64 0.98
CA LEU A 130 -5.72 -17.27 0.48
C LEU A 130 -6.59 -17.78 1.61
N GLU A 131 -6.00 -18.38 2.64
CA GLU A 131 -6.73 -18.94 3.79
C GLU A 131 -7.47 -17.86 4.59
N ILE A 132 -6.84 -16.65 4.70
CA ILE A 132 -7.42 -15.52 5.43
C ILE A 132 -8.20 -14.53 4.54
N GLY A 133 -8.46 -14.87 3.27
CA GLY A 133 -9.31 -14.09 2.38
C GLY A 133 -8.67 -12.83 1.76
N LEU A 134 -7.36 -12.68 1.87
CA LEU A 134 -6.66 -11.52 1.28
C LEU A 134 -6.44 -11.64 -0.23
N ILE A 135 -6.49 -12.86 -0.80
CA ILE A 135 -6.46 -13.12 -2.24
C ILE A 135 -7.55 -14.12 -2.61
N ASP A 136 -7.85 -14.28 -3.89
CA ASP A 136 -8.95 -15.11 -4.38
C ASP A 136 -8.48 -16.44 -4.96
N SER A 137 -7.29 -16.48 -5.56
CA SER A 137 -6.77 -17.70 -6.16
C SER A 137 -5.26 -17.67 -6.35
N TYR A 138 -4.70 -18.88 -6.51
CA TYR A 138 -3.30 -19.01 -6.90
C TYR A 138 -3.11 -18.90 -8.41
N GLY A 139 -2.03 -18.25 -8.81
CA GLY A 139 -1.61 -18.19 -10.21
C GLY A 139 -0.76 -16.97 -10.51
N GLY A 140 -0.38 -16.87 -11.77
CA GLY A 140 0.34 -15.73 -12.33
C GLY A 140 -0.53 -14.95 -13.32
N LEU A 141 0.09 -14.13 -14.16
CA LEU A 141 -0.59 -13.28 -15.13
C LEU A 141 -1.55 -14.05 -16.05
N LYS A 142 -1.17 -15.25 -16.50
CA LYS A 142 -2.06 -16.08 -17.34
C LYS A 142 -3.36 -16.46 -16.62
N SER A 143 -3.26 -16.81 -15.35
CA SER A 143 -4.43 -17.13 -14.52
C SER A 143 -5.30 -15.90 -14.29
N ALA A 144 -4.69 -14.74 -14.03
CA ALA A 144 -5.41 -13.49 -13.89
C ALA A 144 -6.15 -13.09 -15.18
N ILE A 145 -5.55 -13.30 -16.34
CA ILE A 145 -6.21 -13.07 -17.64
C ILE A 145 -7.42 -14.01 -17.79
N ALA A 146 -7.29 -15.30 -17.45
CA ALA A 146 -8.41 -16.23 -17.52
C ALA A 146 -9.57 -15.80 -16.60
N VAL A 147 -9.26 -15.36 -15.37
CA VAL A 147 -10.27 -14.80 -14.44
C VAL A 147 -10.91 -13.54 -15.02
N ALA A 148 -10.13 -12.68 -15.67
CA ALA A 148 -10.66 -11.46 -16.29
C ALA A 148 -11.62 -11.77 -17.47
N VAL A 149 -11.25 -12.72 -18.32
CA VAL A 149 -12.09 -13.19 -19.44
C VAL A 149 -13.41 -13.75 -18.90
N ASP A 150 -13.36 -14.58 -17.87
CA ASP A 150 -14.56 -15.18 -17.25
C ASP A 150 -15.45 -14.09 -16.63
N LYS A 151 -14.91 -13.23 -15.80
CA LYS A 151 -15.68 -12.16 -15.14
C LYS A 151 -16.25 -11.13 -16.12
N ALA A 152 -15.59 -10.91 -17.23
CA ALA A 152 -16.08 -10.02 -18.28
C ALA A 152 -17.10 -10.69 -19.23
N GLY A 153 -17.34 -12.00 -19.07
CA GLY A 153 -18.24 -12.76 -19.95
C GLY A 153 -17.74 -12.85 -21.38
N LEU A 154 -16.43 -12.74 -21.62
CA LEU A 154 -15.84 -12.87 -22.94
C LEU A 154 -15.76 -14.36 -23.32
N GLY A 155 -16.04 -14.65 -24.61
CA GLY A 155 -15.90 -16.01 -25.14
C GLY A 155 -14.44 -16.38 -25.40
N GLU A 156 -14.24 -17.33 -26.31
CA GLU A 156 -12.89 -17.76 -26.72
C GLU A 156 -12.16 -16.73 -27.58
N GLU A 157 -12.90 -15.82 -28.22
CA GLU A 157 -12.37 -14.75 -29.08
C GLU A 157 -12.15 -13.47 -28.28
N TYR A 158 -10.94 -13.22 -27.81
CA TYR A 158 -10.52 -11.97 -27.19
C TYR A 158 -9.10 -11.62 -27.62
N PHE A 159 -8.72 -10.36 -27.48
CA PHE A 159 -7.34 -9.93 -27.67
C PHE A 159 -6.80 -9.30 -26.40
N ILE A 160 -5.49 -9.36 -26.24
CA ILE A 160 -4.78 -8.75 -25.11
C ILE A 160 -4.03 -7.54 -25.63
N GLU A 161 -4.30 -6.39 -25.05
CA GLU A 161 -3.55 -5.17 -25.31
C GLU A 161 -2.73 -4.80 -24.08
N GLU A 162 -1.41 -4.65 -24.27
CA GLU A 162 -0.52 -4.18 -23.21
C GLU A 162 -0.42 -2.65 -23.26
N VAL A 163 -1.01 -1.98 -22.28
CA VAL A 163 -0.90 -0.53 -22.11
C VAL A 163 0.33 -0.22 -21.27
N ARG A 164 1.35 0.37 -21.89
CA ARG A 164 2.57 0.84 -21.22
C ARG A 164 2.60 2.35 -21.18
N GLU A 165 3.07 2.91 -20.09
CA GLU A 165 3.44 4.32 -20.08
C GLU A 165 4.61 4.54 -21.05
N ALA A 166 4.50 5.56 -21.91
CA ALA A 166 5.60 5.95 -22.75
C ALA A 166 6.79 6.40 -21.88
N PRO A 167 8.02 5.96 -22.19
CA PRO A 167 9.20 6.40 -21.44
C PRO A 167 9.29 7.92 -21.49
N GLN A 168 9.46 8.55 -20.32
CA GLN A 168 9.55 10.01 -20.19
C GLN A 168 11.02 10.43 -20.00
N GLY A 169 11.38 11.59 -20.54
CA GLY A 169 12.71 12.17 -20.39
C GLY A 169 13.80 11.47 -21.24
N LEU A 170 15.02 11.42 -20.69
CA LEU A 170 16.19 10.85 -21.37
C LEU A 170 16.07 9.35 -21.72
N ALA A 171 15.13 8.63 -21.12
CA ALA A 171 14.85 7.22 -21.46
C ALA A 171 14.01 7.06 -22.74
N ALA A 172 13.52 8.16 -23.33
CA ALA A 172 12.77 8.19 -24.58
C ALA A 172 13.65 8.37 -25.84
N ILE A 173 14.97 8.56 -25.64
CA ILE A 173 15.98 8.73 -26.68
C ILE A 173 16.80 7.44 -26.78
#